data_5a892a43cff9c7a4a20f4848d724b979
#
_entry.id   5a892a43cff9c7a4a20f4848d724b979
#
_cell.length_a   1.000
_cell.length_b   1.000
_cell.length_c   1.000
_cell.angle_alpha   90.00
_cell.angle_beta   90.00
_cell.angle_gamma   90.00
#
_symmetry.space_group_name_H-M   'P 1'
#
loop_
_entity.id
_entity.type
_entity.pdbx_description
1 polymer ?
#
loop_
_entity_poly.entity_id
_entity_poly.type
_entity_poly.pdbx_seq_one_letter_code
_entity_poly.pdbx_strand_id
1 'polypeptide(L)'
;MSSVYLRTAGVVCAVLILGGCVARKPASITEAQPEGPPKPMACVPAKSGDPMVGTWYSNSKPRGVSGDFQALTVLYADGRMAYETQLKIGRKTRPALRETGCWSVVDGIYTMQTTQSNGEIVDAADPIYVNRYRVEKVEKTKLTLRELKTGGQVVTARRMPQGYRLPY
;
A
#
# COMPACT_ATOMS: atom_id res chain seq x y z
N MET A 1 -34.39 48.89 45.39
CA MET A 1 -35.27 48.70 46.56
C MET A 1 -34.83 47.43 47.21
N SER A 2 -34.28 47.60 48.41
CA SER A 2 -34.33 46.84 49.63
C SER A 2 -33.75 45.42 49.56
N SER A 3 -32.59 45.20 50.05
CA SER A 3 -32.18 44.99 51.44
C SER A 3 -32.87 43.80 52.12
N VAL A 4 -32.12 42.81 52.59
CA VAL A 4 -32.04 42.44 54.00
C VAL A 4 -30.98 41.34 54.23
N TYR A 5 -30.10 41.67 55.19
CA TYR A 5 -29.13 40.82 55.87
C TYR A 5 -29.78 39.68 56.66
N LEU A 6 -29.11 38.53 56.79
CA LEU A 6 -29.09 37.87 58.09
C LEU A 6 -27.81 37.04 58.30
N ARG A 7 -27.08 37.43 59.38
CA ARG A 7 -25.96 36.70 59.97
C ARG A 7 -26.47 35.53 60.78
N THR A 8 -25.81 34.43 60.80
CA THR A 8 -25.65 33.63 62.05
C THR A 8 -24.34 32.81 61.95
N ALA A 9 -23.74 32.86 63.10
CA ALA A 9 -22.41 32.39 63.52
C ALA A 9 -22.41 30.85 63.82
N GLY A 10 -21.23 30.30 63.79
CA GLY A 10 -20.77 29.32 64.77
C GLY A 10 -20.79 27.84 64.29
N VAL A 11 -19.69 27.25 64.21
CA VAL A 11 -19.13 26.23 65.07
C VAL A 11 -17.86 25.63 64.46
N VAL A 12 -16.76 25.81 65.15
CA VAL A 12 -15.47 25.17 64.87
C VAL A 12 -15.56 23.70 65.28
N CYS A 13 -15.31 22.77 64.31
CA CYS A 13 -14.92 21.42 64.64
C CYS A 13 -13.63 21.08 63.88
N ALA A 14 -12.54 21.17 64.62
CA ALA A 14 -11.24 20.66 64.18
C ALA A 14 -11.25 19.14 64.25
N VAL A 15 -11.26 18.51 63.10
CA VAL A 15 -10.99 17.07 62.96
C VAL A 15 -9.64 16.92 62.30
N LEU A 16 -8.65 16.53 63.05
CA LEU A 16 -7.35 16.12 62.62
C LEU A 16 -7.52 14.74 61.98
N ILE A 17 -7.53 14.70 60.64
CA ILE A 17 -7.42 13.44 59.88
C ILE A 17 -5.96 13.28 59.45
N LEU A 18 -5.28 12.36 60.10
CA LEU A 18 -3.98 11.82 59.67
C LEU A 18 -4.16 11.10 58.35
N GLY A 19 -4.02 11.81 57.24
CA GLY A 19 -4.02 11.23 55.91
C GLY A 19 -2.68 10.58 55.64
N GLY A 20 -2.59 9.23 55.70
CA GLY A 20 -1.45 8.48 55.28
C GLY A 20 -1.20 8.68 53.79
N CYS A 21 -0.01 9.17 53.43
CA CYS A 21 0.47 9.19 52.04
C CYS A 21 0.68 7.76 51.56
N VAL A 22 -0.30 7.20 50.87
CA VAL A 22 -0.09 6.01 50.02
C VAL A 22 0.72 6.46 48.83
N ALA A 23 2.03 6.23 48.86
CA ALA A 23 2.90 6.39 47.72
C ALA A 23 2.43 5.40 46.61
N ARG A 24 1.67 5.90 45.63
CA ARG A 24 1.42 5.15 44.41
C ARG A 24 2.75 4.97 43.69
N LYS A 25 3.23 3.75 43.68
CA LYS A 25 4.34 3.30 42.80
C LYS A 25 4.03 3.79 41.39
N PRO A 26 4.90 4.59 40.72
CA PRO A 26 4.65 4.96 39.35
C PRO A 26 4.57 3.69 38.53
N ALA A 27 3.48 3.50 37.78
CA ALA A 27 3.38 2.46 36.80
C ALA A 27 4.55 2.63 35.83
N SER A 28 5.40 1.62 35.75
CA SER A 28 6.49 1.58 34.77
C SER A 28 5.81 1.71 33.40
N ILE A 29 5.96 2.86 32.76
CA ILE A 29 5.66 2.99 31.32
C ILE A 29 6.67 2.08 30.66
N THR A 30 6.22 0.91 30.25
CA THR A 30 7.00 0.06 29.33
C THR A 30 7.12 0.87 28.06
N GLU A 31 8.25 1.54 27.92
CA GLU A 31 8.63 2.23 26.69
C GLU A 31 8.57 1.16 25.60
N ALA A 32 7.60 1.33 24.68
CA ALA A 32 7.46 0.43 23.55
C ALA A 32 8.79 0.44 22.82
N GLN A 33 9.48 -0.68 22.87
CA GLN A 33 10.76 -0.88 22.19
C GLN A 33 10.51 -0.55 20.71
N PRO A 34 11.32 0.31 20.06
CA PRO A 34 11.12 0.65 18.67
C PRO A 34 11.04 -0.65 17.87
N GLU A 35 9.89 -0.87 17.23
CA GLU A 35 9.76 -2.01 16.32
C GLU A 35 10.88 -1.88 15.30
N GLY A 36 11.72 -2.89 15.19
CA GLY A 36 12.79 -2.92 14.20
C GLY A 36 12.21 -2.74 12.81
N PRO A 37 13.04 -2.37 11.80
CA PRO A 37 12.55 -2.14 10.44
C PRO A 37 11.66 -3.31 10.01
N PRO A 38 10.52 -3.04 9.37
CA PRO A 38 9.55 -4.07 8.97
C PRO A 38 10.27 -5.15 8.16
N LYS A 39 10.09 -6.41 8.57
CA LYS A 39 10.69 -7.54 7.83
C LYS A 39 10.18 -7.52 6.39
N PRO A 40 11.08 -7.66 5.39
CA PRO A 40 10.66 -7.76 4.00
C PRO A 40 9.60 -8.85 3.86
N MET A 41 8.50 -8.55 3.19
CA MET A 41 7.47 -9.54 2.88
C MET A 41 8.09 -10.64 2.02
N ALA A 42 7.96 -11.90 2.44
CA ALA A 42 8.38 -13.04 1.64
C ALA A 42 7.32 -13.30 0.56
N CYS A 43 7.73 -13.23 -0.71
CA CYS A 43 6.85 -13.56 -1.82
C CYS A 43 6.71 -15.08 -1.97
N VAL A 44 5.53 -15.53 -2.41
CA VAL A 44 5.28 -16.94 -2.70
C VAL A 44 5.72 -17.23 -4.13
N PRO A 45 6.62 -18.20 -4.37
CA PRO A 45 7.05 -18.54 -5.72
C PRO A 45 5.87 -18.96 -6.62
N ALA A 46 5.94 -18.57 -7.87
CA ALA A 46 5.00 -19.02 -8.89
C ALA A 46 5.13 -20.53 -9.15
N LYS A 47 4.08 -21.13 -9.69
CA LYS A 47 4.14 -22.53 -10.12
C LYS A 47 5.19 -22.68 -11.25
N SER A 48 5.88 -23.82 -11.26
CA SER A 48 6.83 -24.11 -12.34
C SER A 48 6.13 -24.02 -13.70
N GLY A 49 6.74 -23.25 -14.62
CA GLY A 49 6.17 -23.05 -15.96
C GLY A 49 4.95 -22.11 -16.00
N ASP A 50 4.69 -21.34 -14.93
CA ASP A 50 3.59 -20.38 -14.93
C ASP A 50 3.72 -19.40 -16.11
N PRO A 51 2.71 -19.34 -17.00
CA PRO A 51 2.76 -18.51 -18.20
C PRO A 51 2.74 -17.00 -17.91
N MET A 52 2.40 -16.59 -16.69
CA MET A 52 2.47 -15.19 -16.28
C MET A 52 3.90 -14.70 -16.07
N VAL A 53 4.84 -15.61 -15.71
CA VAL A 53 6.26 -15.25 -15.52
C VAL A 53 6.83 -14.63 -16.78
N GLY A 54 7.47 -13.47 -16.63
CA GLY A 54 8.12 -12.76 -17.74
C GLY A 54 7.94 -11.24 -17.67
N THR A 55 8.30 -10.59 -18.77
CA THR A 55 8.25 -9.13 -18.93
C THR A 55 7.06 -8.76 -19.81
N TRP A 56 6.22 -7.85 -19.32
CA TRP A 56 4.97 -7.46 -19.94
C TRP A 56 4.91 -5.94 -20.11
N TYR A 57 4.62 -5.49 -21.32
CA TYR A 57 4.45 -4.07 -21.64
C TYR A 57 3.01 -3.78 -22.01
N SER A 58 2.42 -2.77 -21.39
CA SER A 58 1.11 -2.23 -21.76
C SER A 58 1.19 -0.75 -22.12
N ASN A 59 0.31 -0.33 -23.02
CA ASN A 59 0.09 1.06 -23.36
C ASN A 59 -1.42 1.33 -23.34
N SER A 60 -1.83 2.34 -22.61
CA SER A 60 -3.24 2.69 -22.45
C SER A 60 -3.43 4.21 -22.48
N LYS A 61 -4.68 4.63 -22.72
CA LYS A 61 -5.10 6.04 -22.64
C LYS A 61 -6.13 6.16 -21.53
N PRO A 62 -5.72 6.40 -20.28
CA PRO A 62 -6.65 6.56 -19.17
C PRO A 62 -7.59 7.74 -19.41
N ARG A 63 -8.85 7.61 -18.99
CA ARG A 63 -9.82 8.72 -19.11
C ARG A 63 -9.35 9.91 -18.28
N GLY A 64 -9.42 11.11 -18.86
CA GLY A 64 -9.04 12.36 -18.18
C GLY A 64 -7.53 12.60 -18.09
N VAL A 65 -6.69 11.74 -18.68
CA VAL A 65 -5.24 11.93 -18.75
C VAL A 65 -4.84 12.20 -20.21
N SER A 66 -4.19 13.34 -20.43
CA SER A 66 -3.61 13.63 -21.75
C SER A 66 -2.32 12.85 -21.92
N GLY A 67 -2.27 11.97 -22.93
CA GLY A 67 -1.07 11.19 -23.27
C GLY A 67 -1.27 9.68 -23.20
N ASP A 68 -0.19 8.96 -23.50
CA ASP A 68 -0.12 7.51 -23.46
C ASP A 68 0.50 7.06 -22.14
N PHE A 69 -0.26 6.33 -21.35
CA PHE A 69 0.24 5.72 -20.13
C PHE A 69 0.88 4.36 -20.48
N GLN A 70 2.18 4.28 -20.30
CA GLN A 70 2.98 3.10 -20.59
C GLN A 70 3.40 2.44 -19.30
N ALA A 71 3.24 1.12 -19.21
CA ALA A 71 3.64 0.35 -18.06
C ALA A 71 4.47 -0.87 -18.47
N LEU A 72 5.48 -1.16 -17.69
CA LEU A 72 6.32 -2.34 -17.77
C LEU A 72 6.21 -3.12 -16.47
N THR A 73 5.77 -4.36 -16.57
CA THR A 73 5.64 -5.27 -15.42
C THR A 73 6.57 -6.45 -15.63
N VAL A 74 7.44 -6.72 -14.67
CA VAL A 74 8.28 -7.92 -14.65
C VAL A 74 7.79 -8.82 -13.53
N LEU A 75 7.37 -10.03 -13.89
CA LEU A 75 6.91 -11.06 -12.97
C LEU A 75 7.97 -12.15 -12.88
N TYR A 76 8.61 -12.26 -11.72
CA TYR A 76 9.68 -13.24 -11.49
C TYR A 76 9.09 -14.56 -10.99
N ALA A 77 9.79 -15.66 -11.28
CA ALA A 77 9.38 -16.99 -10.86
C ALA A 77 9.36 -17.19 -9.34
N ASP A 78 10.14 -16.39 -8.60
CA ASP A 78 10.16 -16.39 -7.14
C ASP A 78 9.00 -15.61 -6.49
N GLY A 79 8.04 -15.15 -7.28
CA GLY A 79 6.87 -14.38 -6.83
C GLY A 79 7.12 -12.89 -6.63
N ARG A 80 8.35 -12.41 -6.85
CA ARG A 80 8.62 -10.97 -6.84
C ARG A 80 8.10 -10.31 -8.12
N MET A 81 7.80 -9.03 -8.02
CA MET A 81 7.46 -8.20 -9.18
C MET A 81 8.22 -6.88 -9.18
N ALA A 82 8.42 -6.34 -10.39
CA ALA A 82 8.81 -4.95 -10.60
C ALA A 82 7.80 -4.31 -11.56
N TYR A 83 7.43 -3.06 -11.27
CA TYR A 83 6.45 -2.31 -12.03
C TYR A 83 6.98 -0.90 -12.26
N GLU A 84 7.09 -0.51 -13.51
CA GLU A 84 7.50 0.84 -13.91
C GLU A 84 6.44 1.45 -14.81
N THR A 85 6.18 2.74 -14.62
CA THR A 85 5.26 3.48 -15.48
C THR A 85 5.87 4.79 -15.94
N GLN A 86 5.38 5.24 -17.07
CA GLN A 86 5.67 6.56 -17.60
C GLN A 86 4.49 7.13 -18.37
N LEU A 87 4.41 8.44 -18.44
CA LEU A 87 3.43 9.16 -19.23
C LEU A 87 4.11 9.81 -20.44
N LYS A 88 3.67 9.46 -21.65
CA LYS A 88 4.16 10.04 -22.88
C LYS A 88 3.15 11.07 -23.42
N ILE A 89 3.54 12.33 -23.46
CA ILE A 89 2.73 13.46 -23.98
C ILE A 89 3.45 14.05 -25.18
N GLY A 90 2.99 13.75 -26.38
CA GLY A 90 3.67 14.13 -27.62
C GLY A 90 5.05 13.50 -27.70
N ARG A 91 6.10 14.34 -27.76
CA ARG A 91 7.51 13.89 -27.78
C ARG A 91 8.15 13.78 -26.39
N LYS A 92 7.46 14.20 -25.32
CA LYS A 92 8.00 14.20 -23.96
C LYS A 92 7.55 12.97 -23.21
N THR A 93 8.49 12.31 -22.54
CA THR A 93 8.23 11.19 -21.64
C THR A 93 8.56 11.63 -20.22
N ARG A 94 7.68 11.29 -19.27
CA ARG A 94 7.88 11.56 -17.85
C ARG A 94 7.74 10.25 -17.08
N PRO A 95 8.76 9.80 -16.34
CA PRO A 95 8.62 8.72 -15.39
C PRO A 95 7.50 9.06 -14.41
N ALA A 96 6.67 8.08 -14.04
CA ALA A 96 5.56 8.29 -13.14
C ALA A 96 5.75 7.49 -11.84
N LEU A 97 5.91 6.17 -11.94
CA LEU A 97 5.92 5.29 -10.78
C LEU A 97 6.94 4.17 -10.98
N ARG A 98 7.64 3.81 -9.90
CA ARG A 98 8.50 2.63 -9.85
C ARG A 98 8.18 1.87 -8.57
N GLU A 99 7.70 0.64 -8.70
CA GLU A 99 7.29 -0.20 -7.60
C GLU A 99 7.95 -1.56 -7.64
N THR A 100 8.15 -2.14 -6.46
CA THR A 100 8.52 -3.54 -6.29
C THR A 100 7.64 -4.18 -5.23
N GLY A 101 7.50 -5.50 -5.29
CA GLY A 101 6.66 -6.23 -4.36
C GLY A 101 6.48 -7.68 -4.76
N CYS A 102 5.34 -8.24 -4.38
CA CYS A 102 4.98 -9.61 -4.66
C CYS A 102 3.81 -9.70 -5.64
N TRP A 103 3.77 -10.78 -6.41
CA TRP A 103 2.63 -11.12 -7.24
C TRP A 103 2.18 -12.57 -7.01
N SER A 104 0.92 -12.82 -7.26
CA SER A 104 0.36 -14.17 -7.22
C SER A 104 -0.86 -14.29 -8.14
N VAL A 105 -1.20 -15.52 -8.50
CA VAL A 105 -2.48 -15.85 -9.15
C VAL A 105 -3.18 -16.93 -8.34
N VAL A 106 -4.35 -16.62 -7.83
CA VAL A 106 -5.21 -17.56 -7.09
C VAL A 106 -6.62 -17.48 -7.69
N ASP A 107 -7.19 -18.60 -8.09
CA ASP A 107 -8.53 -18.72 -8.67
C ASP A 107 -8.78 -17.75 -9.82
N GLY A 108 -7.77 -17.58 -10.67
CA GLY A 108 -7.84 -16.67 -11.82
C GLY A 108 -7.77 -15.18 -11.46
N ILE A 109 -7.46 -14.87 -10.22
CA ILE A 109 -7.22 -13.49 -9.77
C ILE A 109 -5.72 -13.24 -9.63
N TYR A 110 -5.21 -12.37 -10.47
CA TYR A 110 -3.86 -11.83 -10.38
C TYR A 110 -3.84 -10.68 -9.38
N THR A 111 -2.98 -10.78 -8.38
CA THR A 111 -2.77 -9.77 -7.35
C THR A 111 -1.35 -9.24 -7.42
N MET A 112 -1.20 -7.94 -7.43
CA MET A 112 0.06 -7.22 -7.20
C MET A 112 0.00 -6.59 -5.83
N GLN A 113 0.96 -6.93 -4.98
CA GLN A 113 1.15 -6.35 -3.65
C GLN A 113 2.43 -5.54 -3.65
N THR A 114 2.33 -4.22 -3.68
CA THR A 114 3.48 -3.32 -3.60
C THR A 114 4.05 -3.31 -2.18
N THR A 115 5.36 -3.43 -2.06
CA THR A 115 6.09 -3.34 -0.78
C THR A 115 7.05 -2.15 -0.78
N GLN A 116 7.38 -1.65 -1.96
CA GLN A 116 8.20 -0.45 -2.15
C GLN A 116 7.65 0.40 -3.30
N SER A 117 7.55 1.71 -3.11
CA SER A 117 7.14 2.67 -4.14
C SER A 117 8.15 3.81 -4.21
N ASN A 118 8.71 4.06 -5.38
CA ASN A 118 9.75 5.07 -5.66
C ASN A 118 10.96 5.00 -4.70
N GLY A 119 11.30 3.79 -4.23
CA GLY A 119 12.42 3.54 -3.32
C GLY A 119 12.07 3.57 -1.84
N GLU A 120 10.86 3.94 -1.46
CA GLU A 120 10.39 3.97 -0.08
C GLU A 120 9.58 2.71 0.25
N ILE A 121 9.77 2.17 1.45
CA ILE A 121 8.95 1.07 1.97
C ILE A 121 7.55 1.60 2.23
N VAL A 122 6.53 0.87 1.79
CA VAL A 122 5.13 1.23 1.98
C VAL A 122 4.45 0.25 2.95
N ASP A 123 3.36 0.71 3.56
CA ASP A 123 2.52 -0.18 4.37
C ASP A 123 1.78 -1.16 3.46
N ALA A 124 2.24 -2.41 3.45
CA ALA A 124 1.63 -3.46 2.64
C ALA A 124 0.20 -3.82 3.09
N ALA A 125 -0.25 -3.39 4.27
CA ALA A 125 -1.63 -3.58 4.71
C ALA A 125 -2.58 -2.53 4.12
N ASP A 126 -2.07 -1.40 3.62
CA ASP A 126 -2.90 -0.37 2.98
C ASP A 126 -3.41 -0.88 1.62
N PRO A 127 -4.75 -0.93 1.42
CA PRO A 127 -5.37 -1.40 0.18
C PRO A 127 -4.94 -0.63 -1.08
N ILE A 128 -4.43 0.60 -0.97
CA ILE A 128 -3.95 1.41 -2.11
C ILE A 128 -2.77 0.73 -2.81
N TYR A 129 -2.01 -0.09 -2.08
CA TYR A 129 -0.86 -0.84 -2.59
C TYR A 129 -1.19 -2.25 -3.06
N VAL A 130 -2.50 -2.59 -3.12
CA VAL A 130 -2.98 -3.89 -3.61
C VAL A 130 -3.77 -3.69 -4.89
N ASN A 131 -3.23 -4.14 -6.01
CA ASN A 131 -3.92 -4.13 -7.29
C ASN A 131 -4.38 -5.54 -7.67
N ARG A 132 -5.66 -5.70 -7.98
CA ARG A 132 -6.27 -7.01 -8.29
C ARG A 132 -6.93 -7.00 -9.65
N TYR A 133 -6.67 -8.04 -10.42
CA TYR A 133 -7.20 -8.21 -11.76
C TYR A 133 -7.72 -9.63 -11.96
N ARG A 134 -8.80 -9.78 -12.69
CA ARG A 134 -9.17 -11.07 -13.25
C ARG A 134 -8.28 -11.36 -14.44
N VAL A 135 -7.69 -12.52 -14.48
CA VAL A 135 -6.97 -13.01 -15.65
C VAL A 135 -8.00 -13.48 -16.69
N GLU A 136 -8.18 -12.73 -17.76
CA GLU A 136 -9.10 -13.12 -18.84
C GLU A 136 -8.42 -14.07 -19.84
N LYS A 137 -7.16 -13.79 -20.16
CA LYS A 137 -6.41 -14.61 -21.12
C LYS A 137 -4.90 -14.46 -20.91
N VAL A 138 -4.19 -15.59 -20.96
CA VAL A 138 -2.72 -15.64 -21.03
C VAL A 138 -2.34 -16.41 -22.28
N GLU A 139 -1.64 -15.76 -23.19
CA GLU A 139 -1.10 -16.34 -24.41
C GLU A 139 0.44 -16.21 -24.41
N LYS A 140 1.10 -16.89 -25.34
CA LYS A 140 2.57 -16.84 -25.47
C LYS A 140 3.10 -15.40 -25.55
N THR A 141 2.37 -14.50 -26.24
CA THR A 141 2.81 -13.11 -26.51
C THR A 141 1.89 -12.04 -25.94
N LYS A 142 0.73 -12.42 -25.39
CA LYS A 142 -0.30 -11.47 -24.96
C LYS A 142 -0.93 -11.89 -23.64
N LEU A 143 -1.13 -10.90 -22.78
CA LEU A 143 -1.83 -11.02 -21.51
C LEU A 143 -3.01 -10.05 -21.51
N THR A 144 -4.21 -10.53 -21.13
CA THR A 144 -5.41 -9.72 -20.97
C THR A 144 -5.92 -9.84 -19.55
N LEU A 145 -6.03 -8.71 -18.88
CA LEU A 145 -6.43 -8.58 -17.50
C LEU A 145 -7.61 -7.62 -17.40
N ARG A 146 -8.52 -7.86 -16.45
CA ARG A 146 -9.59 -6.93 -16.09
C ARG A 146 -9.45 -6.49 -14.64
N GLU A 147 -9.40 -5.21 -14.38
CA GLU A 147 -9.39 -4.67 -13.02
C GLU A 147 -10.63 -5.10 -12.23
N LEU A 148 -10.44 -5.52 -10.98
CA LEU A 148 -11.52 -5.92 -10.06
C LEU A 148 -12.06 -4.73 -9.26
N LYS A 149 -12.41 -3.65 -9.94
CA LYS A 149 -13.09 -2.49 -9.33
C LYS A 149 -14.29 -2.11 -10.16
N THR A 150 -15.23 -1.37 -9.59
CA THR A 150 -16.39 -0.84 -10.32
C THR A 150 -15.94 -0.04 -11.53
N GLY A 151 -16.42 -0.40 -12.73
CA GLY A 151 -15.99 0.21 -13.98
C GLY A 151 -14.55 -0.14 -14.39
N GLY A 152 -13.99 -1.23 -13.84
CA GLY A 152 -12.63 -1.69 -14.10
C GLY A 152 -12.32 -1.87 -15.58
N GLN A 153 -11.15 -1.38 -15.98
CA GLN A 153 -10.71 -1.39 -17.36
C GLN A 153 -10.07 -2.73 -17.74
N VAL A 154 -10.12 -3.06 -19.02
CA VAL A 154 -9.33 -4.16 -19.58
C VAL A 154 -7.94 -3.64 -19.90
N VAL A 155 -6.93 -4.27 -19.34
CA VAL A 155 -5.53 -4.02 -19.61
C VAL A 155 -5.02 -5.14 -20.52
N THR A 156 -4.45 -4.75 -21.66
CA THR A 156 -3.76 -5.68 -22.56
C THR A 156 -2.28 -5.39 -22.53
N ALA A 157 -1.48 -6.41 -22.26
CA ALA A 157 -0.03 -6.31 -22.28
C ALA A 157 0.56 -7.32 -23.29
N ARG A 158 1.65 -6.92 -23.92
CA ARG A 158 2.44 -7.81 -24.81
C ARG A 158 3.68 -8.29 -24.07
N ARG A 159 4.08 -9.51 -24.35
CA ARG A 159 5.33 -10.07 -23.82
C ARG A 159 6.52 -9.40 -24.50
N MET A 160 7.49 -9.03 -23.69
CA MET A 160 8.73 -8.42 -24.13
C MET A 160 9.91 -9.36 -23.85
N PRO A 161 11.02 -9.22 -24.59
CA PRO A 161 12.26 -9.92 -24.24
C PRO A 161 12.71 -9.58 -22.81
N GLN A 162 13.43 -10.52 -22.20
CA GLN A 162 14.08 -10.26 -20.91
C GLN A 162 15.03 -9.05 -21.02
N GLY A 163 15.02 -8.19 -20.01
CA GLY A 163 15.84 -6.97 -19.97
C GLY A 163 15.28 -5.79 -20.78
N TYR A 164 14.09 -5.94 -21.39
CA TYR A 164 13.42 -4.80 -22.03
C TYR A 164 13.20 -3.68 -20.99
N ARG A 165 13.39 -2.43 -21.42
CA ARG A 165 13.16 -1.21 -20.62
C ARG A 165 12.20 -0.29 -21.33
N LEU A 166 11.49 0.56 -20.58
CA LEU A 166 10.68 1.61 -21.18
C LEU A 166 11.58 2.58 -21.94
N PRO A 167 11.20 3.02 -23.17
CA PRO A 167 11.94 4.02 -23.90
C PRO A 167 11.80 5.39 -23.20
N TYR A 168 12.91 6.05 -23.01
CA TYR A 168 12.98 7.41 -22.47
C TYR A 168 12.73 8.46 -23.57
#